data_39ea999708776d3e2c153a77ed0b0825
#
_entry.id   39ea999708776d3e2c153a77ed0b0825
#
_cell.length_a   1.000
_cell.length_b   1.000
_cell.length_c   1.000
_cell.angle_alpha   90.00
_cell.angle_beta   90.00
_cell.angle_gamma   90.00
#
_symmetry.space_group_name_H-M   'P 1'
#
loop_
_entity.id
_entity.type
_entity.pdbx_description
1 polymer ?
#
loop_
_entity_poly.entity_id
_entity_poly.type
_entity_poly.pdbx_seq_one_letter_code
_entity_poly.pdbx_strand_id
1 'polypeptide(L)'
;MRRSADFARQSPAIHKDRKQIERWENAQHSISNFDRNLSKGKYDKGDLDSAINNLKNVIEHNTLSSEDRDVLNRDLSDLRQYRAGHD
;
A
#
# COMPACT_ATOMS: atom_id res chain seq x y z
N MET A 1 -6.83 18.39 0.37
CA MET A 1 -5.94 18.32 -0.59
C MET A 1 -4.60 18.77 -0.29
N ARG A 2 -4.40 20.05 -0.12
CA ARG A 2 -3.09 20.52 0.17
C ARG A 2 -2.57 20.12 1.52
N ARG A 3 -3.45 19.72 2.43
CA ARG A 3 -3.03 19.33 3.75
C ARG A 3 -2.09 18.17 3.78
N SER A 4 -2.31 17.17 2.94
CA SER A 4 -1.44 16.00 2.90
C SER A 4 -0.05 16.37 2.48
N ALA A 5 0.06 17.19 1.45
CA ALA A 5 1.36 17.61 0.96
C ALA A 5 2.07 18.48 1.98
N ASP A 6 1.34 19.37 2.63
CA ASP A 6 1.92 20.24 3.64
C ASP A 6 2.40 19.44 4.83
N PHE A 7 1.61 18.46 5.24
CA PHE A 7 1.99 17.61 6.34
C PHE A 7 3.28 16.85 6.03
N ALA A 8 3.37 16.29 4.84
CA ALA A 8 4.55 15.56 4.43
C ALA A 8 5.79 16.45 4.44
N ARG A 9 5.64 17.70 4.01
CA ARG A 9 6.75 18.63 4.02
C ARG A 9 7.20 18.98 5.41
N GLN A 10 6.26 19.05 6.34
CA GLN A 10 6.56 19.43 7.71
C GLN A 10 7.12 18.30 8.52
N SER A 11 7.03 17.08 8.05
CA SER A 11 7.52 15.92 8.77
C SER A 11 8.97 15.63 8.37
N PRO A 12 9.93 15.93 9.25
CA PRO A 12 11.35 15.70 8.92
C PRO A 12 11.65 14.23 8.65
N ALA A 13 10.96 13.34 9.35
CA ALA A 13 11.19 11.91 9.17
C ALA A 13 10.86 11.47 7.76
N ILE A 14 9.74 11.94 7.24
CA ILE A 14 9.33 11.58 5.88
C ILE A 14 10.29 12.16 4.86
N HIS A 15 10.71 13.42 5.08
CA HIS A 15 11.64 14.05 4.16
C HIS A 15 12.98 13.35 4.12
N LYS A 16 13.42 12.81 5.25
CA LYS A 16 14.74 12.20 5.32
C LYS A 16 14.77 10.81 4.74
N ASP A 17 13.65 10.12 4.78
CA ASP A 17 13.64 8.72 4.33
C ASP A 17 12.84 8.58 3.04
N ARG A 18 13.54 8.83 1.95
CA ARG A 18 12.95 8.70 0.63
C ARG A 18 12.50 7.28 0.32
N LYS A 19 13.21 6.29 0.86
CA LYS A 19 12.85 4.90 0.61
C LYS A 19 11.50 4.55 1.20
N GLN A 20 11.16 5.13 2.35
CA GLN A 20 9.85 4.90 2.93
C GLN A 20 8.75 5.48 2.05
N ILE A 21 8.99 6.64 1.49
CA ILE A 21 8.04 7.27 0.58
C ILE A 21 7.87 6.43 -0.67
N GLU A 22 8.95 5.93 -1.23
CA GLU A 22 8.90 5.10 -2.42
C GLU A 22 8.12 3.82 -2.18
N ARG A 23 8.36 3.17 -1.03
CA ARG A 23 7.63 1.95 -0.70
C ARG A 23 6.14 2.21 -0.58
N TRP A 24 5.79 3.32 0.05
CA TRP A 24 4.39 3.72 0.20
C TRP A 24 3.75 3.96 -1.16
N GLU A 25 4.42 4.70 -2.02
CA GLU A 25 3.91 4.99 -3.35
C GLU A 25 3.76 3.73 -4.19
N ASN A 26 4.74 2.85 -4.12
CA ASN A 26 4.67 1.58 -4.84
C ASN A 26 3.48 0.75 -4.40
N ALA A 27 3.24 0.69 -3.09
CA ALA A 27 2.10 -0.03 -2.57
C ALA A 27 0.78 0.56 -3.06
N GLN A 28 0.67 1.88 -3.03
CA GLN A 28 -0.55 2.54 -3.50
C GLN A 28 -0.78 2.31 -4.98
N HIS A 29 0.27 2.38 -5.78
CA HIS A 29 0.16 2.12 -7.21
C HIS A 29 -0.29 0.69 -7.50
N SER A 30 0.29 -0.26 -6.81
CA SER A 30 -0.06 -1.67 -7.01
C SER A 30 -1.51 -1.94 -6.64
N ILE A 31 -1.95 -1.39 -5.52
CA ILE A 31 -3.33 -1.56 -5.07
C ILE A 31 -4.28 -0.90 -6.06
N SER A 32 -3.96 0.31 -6.51
CA SER A 32 -4.80 1.03 -7.47
C SER A 32 -4.91 0.29 -8.79
N ASN A 33 -3.80 -0.25 -9.27
CA ASN A 33 -3.81 -1.03 -10.52
C ASN A 33 -4.67 -2.28 -10.39
N PHE A 34 -4.54 -2.98 -9.27
CA PHE A 34 -5.34 -4.16 -9.03
C PHE A 34 -6.83 -3.80 -8.99
N ASP A 35 -7.19 -2.76 -8.25
CA ASP A 35 -8.58 -2.33 -8.14
C ASP A 35 -9.14 -1.93 -9.50
N ARG A 36 -8.35 -1.21 -10.28
CA ARG A 36 -8.79 -0.76 -11.59
C ARG A 36 -9.07 -1.95 -12.52
N ASN A 37 -8.16 -2.89 -12.54
CA ASN A 37 -8.34 -4.08 -13.39
C ASN A 37 -9.52 -4.90 -12.93
N LEU A 38 -9.70 -5.02 -11.63
CA LEU A 38 -10.82 -5.75 -11.09
C LEU A 38 -12.15 -5.11 -11.46
N SER A 39 -12.20 -3.77 -11.45
CA SER A 39 -13.39 -3.03 -11.87
C SER A 39 -13.75 -3.30 -13.32
N LYS A 40 -12.78 -3.63 -14.14
CA LYS A 40 -12.99 -3.96 -15.54
C LYS A 40 -13.27 -5.43 -15.76
N GLY A 41 -13.41 -6.19 -14.70
CA GLY A 41 -13.65 -7.61 -14.80
C GLY A 41 -12.40 -8.45 -15.02
N LYS A 42 -11.23 -7.86 -14.80
CA LYS A 42 -9.97 -8.59 -14.99
C LYS A 42 -9.35 -8.90 -13.64
N TYR A 43 -9.10 -10.16 -13.41
CA TYR A 43 -8.36 -10.59 -12.25
C TYR A 43 -6.97 -11.00 -12.69
N ASP A 44 -5.96 -10.29 -12.18
CA ASP A 44 -4.57 -10.61 -12.49
C ASP A 44 -3.87 -10.99 -11.18
N LYS A 45 -3.50 -12.26 -11.10
CA LYS A 45 -2.84 -12.79 -9.92
C LYS A 45 -1.50 -12.11 -9.67
N GLY A 46 -0.78 -11.76 -10.74
CA GLY A 46 0.48 -11.04 -10.60
C GLY A 46 0.32 -9.67 -9.99
N ASP A 47 -0.72 -8.95 -10.42
CA ASP A 47 -1.02 -7.64 -9.84
C ASP A 47 -1.36 -7.76 -8.36
N LEU A 48 -2.13 -8.76 -8.00
CA LEU A 48 -2.50 -8.99 -6.62
C LEU A 48 -1.29 -9.34 -5.77
N ASP A 49 -0.42 -10.20 -6.28
CA ASP A 49 0.81 -10.56 -5.58
C ASP A 49 1.71 -9.34 -5.38
N SER A 50 1.81 -8.49 -6.40
CA SER A 50 2.59 -7.26 -6.30
C SER A 50 2.03 -6.35 -5.23
N ALA A 51 0.72 -6.20 -5.17
CA ALA A 51 0.07 -5.36 -4.18
C ALA A 51 0.33 -5.91 -2.76
N ILE A 52 0.21 -7.21 -2.60
CA ILE A 52 0.46 -7.85 -1.31
C ILE A 52 1.91 -7.63 -0.88
N ASN A 53 2.85 -7.87 -1.77
CA ASN A 53 4.27 -7.74 -1.46
C ASN A 53 4.65 -6.31 -1.14
N ASN A 54 4.16 -5.35 -1.93
CA ASN A 54 4.48 -3.96 -1.69
C ASN A 54 3.88 -3.46 -0.38
N LEU A 55 2.66 -3.87 -0.08
CA LEU A 55 2.02 -3.49 1.16
C LEU A 55 2.75 -4.09 2.36
N LYS A 56 3.17 -5.34 2.23
CA LYS A 56 3.93 -6.00 3.27
C LYS A 56 5.26 -5.28 3.51
N ASN A 57 5.92 -4.84 2.46
CA ASN A 57 7.16 -4.08 2.58
C ASN A 57 6.96 -2.79 3.36
N VAL A 58 5.86 -2.08 3.10
CA VAL A 58 5.56 -0.87 3.84
C VAL A 58 5.39 -1.18 5.33
N ILE A 59 4.64 -2.21 5.63
CA ILE A 59 4.36 -2.57 7.02
C ILE A 59 5.65 -2.97 7.76
N GLU A 60 6.52 -3.70 7.08
CA GLU A 60 7.72 -4.24 7.71
C GLU A 60 8.87 -3.25 7.80
N HIS A 61 8.97 -2.35 6.83
CA HIS A 61 10.16 -1.51 6.71
C HIS A 61 9.94 -0.03 6.94
N ASN A 62 8.69 0.42 6.95
CA ASN A 62 8.40 1.82 7.19
C ASN A 62 8.07 2.07 8.66
N THR A 63 8.39 3.29 9.11
CA THR A 63 7.96 3.72 10.43
C THR A 63 6.51 4.16 10.33
N LEU A 64 5.64 3.49 11.05
CA LEU A 64 4.20 3.72 10.98
C LEU A 64 3.63 3.97 12.37
N SER A 65 2.61 4.82 12.43
CA SER A 65 1.82 4.95 13.64
C SER A 65 0.99 3.68 13.84
N SER A 66 0.49 3.48 15.06
CA SER A 66 -0.34 2.32 15.34
C SER A 66 -1.58 2.27 14.45
N GLU A 67 -2.19 3.44 14.23
CA GLU A 67 -3.38 3.53 13.41
C GLU A 67 -3.09 3.16 11.97
N ASP A 68 -2.00 3.70 11.42
CA ASP A 68 -1.63 3.41 10.04
C ASP A 68 -1.30 1.94 9.86
N ARG A 69 -0.59 1.38 10.84
CA ARG A 69 -0.24 -0.03 10.77
C ARG A 69 -1.49 -0.91 10.79
N ASP A 70 -2.47 -0.55 11.63
CA ASP A 70 -3.70 -1.33 11.71
C ASP A 70 -4.47 -1.29 10.39
N VAL A 71 -4.54 -0.11 9.77
CA VAL A 71 -5.23 0.03 8.48
C VAL A 71 -4.53 -0.81 7.42
N LEU A 72 -3.20 -0.72 7.35
CA LEU A 72 -2.45 -1.46 6.34
C LEU A 72 -2.53 -2.97 6.58
N ASN A 73 -2.50 -3.40 7.83
CA ASN A 73 -2.65 -4.82 8.14
C ASN A 73 -4.02 -5.33 7.72
N ARG A 74 -5.06 -4.53 7.91
CA ARG A 74 -6.40 -4.90 7.47
C ARG A 74 -6.44 -5.02 5.95
N ASP A 75 -5.86 -4.06 5.25
CA ASP A 75 -5.82 -4.10 3.79
C ASP A 75 -5.06 -5.34 3.30
N LEU A 76 -3.95 -5.63 3.95
CA LEU A 76 -3.16 -6.82 3.59
C LEU A 76 -3.96 -8.09 3.82
N SER A 77 -4.68 -8.18 4.92
CA SER A 77 -5.50 -9.33 5.21
C SER A 77 -6.60 -9.50 4.16
N ASP A 78 -7.23 -8.40 3.76
CA ASP A 78 -8.27 -8.44 2.73
C ASP A 78 -7.72 -8.95 1.40
N LEU A 79 -6.54 -8.47 1.02
CA LEU A 79 -5.92 -8.91 -0.23
C LEU A 79 -5.57 -10.39 -0.19
N ARG A 80 -5.07 -10.86 0.94
CA ARG A 80 -4.73 -12.27 1.10
C ARG A 80 -5.96 -13.15 1.04
N GLN A 81 -7.05 -12.71 1.66
CA GLN A 81 -8.29 -13.46 1.62
C GLN A 81 -8.85 -13.51 0.20
N TYR A 82 -8.76 -12.41 -0.52
CA TYR A 82 -9.20 -12.38 -1.89
C TYR A 82 -8.40 -13.38 -2.73
N ARG A 83 -7.10 -13.39 -2.53
CA ARG A 83 -6.24 -14.31 -3.28
C ARG A 83 -6.58 -15.75 -2.97
N ALA A 84 -6.79 -16.07 -1.70
CA ALA A 84 -7.14 -17.43 -1.29
C ALA A 84 -8.45 -17.88 -1.92
N GLY A 85 -9.41 -16.98 -2.03
CA GLY A 85 -10.70 -17.29 -2.63
C GLY A 85 -10.66 -17.46 -4.14
N HIS A 86 -9.60 -17.00 -4.79
CA HIS A 86 -9.49 -17.05 -6.25
C HIS A 86 -8.39 -17.96 -6.75
N ASP A 87 -7.73 -18.61 -5.84
CA ASP A 87 -6.77 -19.63 -6.21
C ASP A 87 -7.49 -20.95 -6.45
#